data_2cff76b6d3ec273b6dca5a7a152fdf5d
#
_entry.id   2cff76b6d3ec273b6dca5a7a152fdf5d
#
_cell.length_a   1.000
_cell.length_b   1.000
_cell.length_c   1.000
_cell.angle_alpha   90.00
_cell.angle_beta   90.00
_cell.angle_gamma   90.00
#
_symmetry.space_group_name_H-M   'P 1'
#
loop_
_entity.id
_entity.type
_entity.pdbx_description
1 polymer ?
#
loop_
_entity_poly.entity_id
_entity_poly.type
_entity_poly.pdbx_seq_one_letter_code
_entity_poly.pdbx_strand_id
1 'polypeptide(L)'
;MRNPHSIVVLLAFVLLAGPGRAQTVPADRPASFTVFLQGVAIGAEEVTVARTPLGITISGDERIGPPIRLVARRAEIRYTADWRPLDCLVEGSARDEVVMIHARVTGTTVTTDYLQGTTPGHKTDQIAADALLLPDIFFGAYAALAGRLSGAKAGDRLNLYIPPSASATVTVSSVSDDRVRTEAALVEVRRYTLEFAGPGAPAGLELWADPDGRLLRFSVPARGFDIVRSDIASVSSRREPVARPNDERVTIPANGFSLTGTLSKPAAAPVSGARLPAIVLVSGSAPTDREEMLAGIPVFGQLASALSDAGFLVLRYDKRGVGQSGGRIENTTLGDYADDAIAAVKYLERRPDVDRRRVAILGYGEGGAVASVAASRQGSIAALVLVAAPGTTGAAYMLERQEHLLDLMNIPEADRRAKIDLQKRLLQAVLTGQDLDTLPADLRRQADTPWFRSFLGFDPAKTLPKCDQPILIVQGGIDREVAPANADRLDAIARARKGRTGQPVRVVKLPALNHLLVPAPTGEMDEYDHLTSRTIAPEVAAAIEAWLKDTMGAR
;
A
#
# COMPACT_ATOMS: atom_id res chain seq x y z
N MET A 1 2.05 -77.49 -24.37
CA MET A 1 3.52 -77.60 -24.17
C MET A 1 4.02 -76.27 -23.66
N ARG A 2 4.50 -76.27 -22.44
CA ARG A 2 5.47 -75.39 -21.77
C ARG A 2 5.31 -73.89 -21.88
N ASN A 3 4.79 -73.30 -20.78
CA ASN A 3 5.13 -71.96 -20.26
C ASN A 3 6.63 -71.81 -19.96
N PRO A 4 7.21 -70.63 -20.01
CA PRO A 4 7.84 -70.22 -18.77
C PRO A 4 7.41 -68.78 -18.27
N HIS A 5 7.43 -68.72 -16.97
CA HIS A 5 7.21 -67.58 -16.09
C HIS A 5 8.15 -66.39 -16.37
N SER A 6 7.61 -65.21 -16.41
CA SER A 6 8.39 -63.93 -16.26
C SER A 6 8.08 -63.32 -14.91
N ILE A 7 9.07 -63.33 -14.07
CA ILE A 7 9.12 -62.66 -12.76
C ILE A 7 9.24 -61.17 -12.99
N VAL A 8 8.24 -60.39 -12.56
CA VAL A 8 8.32 -58.93 -12.49
C VAL A 8 8.99 -58.59 -11.16
N VAL A 9 10.22 -58.12 -11.23
CA VAL A 9 10.93 -57.52 -10.09
C VAL A 9 10.49 -56.05 -9.96
N LEU A 10 9.73 -55.77 -8.91
CA LEU A 10 9.38 -54.42 -8.53
C LEU A 10 10.60 -53.75 -7.85
N LEU A 11 11.33 -52.88 -8.57
CA LEU A 11 12.37 -52.04 -7.98
C LEU A 11 11.67 -50.83 -7.34
N ALA A 12 11.56 -50.83 -6.02
CA ALA A 12 11.18 -49.67 -5.23
C ALA A 12 12.32 -48.64 -5.25
N PHE A 13 12.18 -47.57 -6.03
CA PHE A 13 13.03 -46.39 -5.90
C PHE A 13 12.63 -45.61 -4.65
N VAL A 14 13.38 -45.77 -3.57
CA VAL A 14 13.37 -44.87 -2.43
C VAL A 14 14.11 -43.61 -2.87
N LEU A 15 13.35 -42.56 -3.25
CA LEU A 15 13.87 -41.23 -3.42
C LEU A 15 14.20 -40.68 -2.02
N LEU A 16 15.46 -40.81 -1.63
CA LEU A 16 16.04 -40.01 -0.57
C LEU A 16 16.06 -38.53 -1.03
N ALA A 17 15.06 -37.77 -0.63
CA ALA A 17 15.11 -36.32 -0.72
C ALA A 17 16.22 -35.82 0.22
N GLY A 18 17.40 -35.61 -0.32
CA GLY A 18 18.48 -34.91 0.35
C GLY A 18 18.03 -33.45 0.61
N PRO A 19 18.54 -32.79 1.67
CA PRO A 19 18.24 -31.40 1.91
C PRO A 19 18.67 -30.59 0.68
N GLY A 20 17.70 -29.95 0.01
CA GLY A 20 17.95 -29.09 -1.13
C GLY A 20 18.96 -28.02 -0.75
N ARG A 21 20.15 -28.08 -1.33
CA ARG A 21 21.14 -27.01 -1.23
C ARG A 21 20.52 -25.77 -1.84
N ALA A 22 20.45 -24.71 -1.05
CA ALA A 22 20.14 -23.38 -1.56
C ALA A 22 21.08 -23.08 -2.73
N GLN A 23 20.53 -22.83 -3.91
CA GLN A 23 21.33 -22.41 -5.06
C GLN A 23 21.83 -20.99 -4.78
N THR A 24 23.11 -20.82 -4.53
CA THR A 24 23.78 -19.53 -4.49
C THR A 24 23.79 -18.94 -5.89
N VAL A 25 23.11 -17.83 -6.07
CA VAL A 25 23.21 -17.03 -7.30
C VAL A 25 24.65 -16.52 -7.43
N PRO A 26 25.33 -16.65 -8.58
CA PRO A 26 26.67 -16.14 -8.75
C PRO A 26 26.77 -14.64 -8.43
N ALA A 27 27.87 -14.21 -7.81
CA ALA A 27 28.04 -12.89 -7.21
C ALA A 27 27.96 -11.70 -8.17
N ASP A 28 28.10 -11.91 -9.48
CA ASP A 28 28.29 -10.86 -10.49
C ASP A 28 27.12 -10.73 -11.49
N ARG A 29 25.97 -11.31 -11.21
CA ARG A 29 24.77 -11.11 -12.05
C ARG A 29 23.97 -9.92 -11.57
N PRO A 30 23.51 -9.05 -12.49
CA PRO A 30 22.57 -7.98 -12.13
C PRO A 30 21.34 -8.55 -11.42
N ALA A 31 20.89 -7.89 -10.37
CA ALA A 31 19.63 -8.17 -9.72
C ALA A 31 18.62 -7.10 -10.12
N SER A 32 17.50 -7.54 -10.68
CA SER A 32 16.41 -6.62 -11.02
C SER A 32 15.49 -6.43 -9.81
N PHE A 33 15.10 -5.19 -9.56
CA PHE A 33 14.15 -4.82 -8.50
C PHE A 33 12.95 -4.12 -9.11
N THR A 34 11.80 -4.34 -8.52
CA THR A 34 10.57 -3.60 -8.80
C THR A 34 10.32 -2.62 -7.67
N VAL A 35 10.07 -1.35 -8.03
CA VAL A 35 9.77 -0.29 -7.08
C VAL A 35 8.27 -0.10 -6.99
N PHE A 36 7.75 -0.17 -5.77
CA PHE A 36 6.33 0.00 -5.47
C PHE A 36 6.10 1.25 -4.62
N LEU A 37 5.03 1.95 -4.90
CA LEU A 37 4.47 2.97 -4.03
C LEU A 37 3.02 2.60 -3.72
N GLN A 38 2.71 2.45 -2.44
CA GLN A 38 1.38 2.02 -1.97
C GLN A 38 0.88 0.74 -2.66
N GLY A 39 1.82 -0.20 -2.93
CA GLY A 39 1.52 -1.47 -3.59
C GLY A 39 1.43 -1.43 -5.12
N VAL A 40 1.55 -0.25 -5.74
CA VAL A 40 1.60 -0.08 -7.21
C VAL A 40 3.04 -0.10 -7.68
N ALA A 41 3.35 -0.90 -8.70
CA ALA A 41 4.64 -0.85 -9.37
C ALA A 41 4.76 0.49 -10.13
N ILE A 42 5.70 1.32 -9.72
CA ILE A 42 5.96 2.63 -10.33
C ILE A 42 7.29 2.69 -11.08
N GLY A 43 8.10 1.65 -10.99
CA GLY A 43 9.41 1.63 -11.64
C GLY A 43 10.16 0.33 -11.45
N ALA A 44 11.35 0.31 -12.03
CA ALA A 44 12.29 -0.80 -11.93
C ALA A 44 13.72 -0.28 -11.86
N GLU A 45 14.59 -1.10 -11.31
CA GLU A 45 16.00 -0.83 -11.10
C GLU A 45 16.81 -2.09 -11.37
N GLU A 46 17.97 -1.95 -11.99
CA GLU A 46 18.95 -3.01 -12.11
C GLU A 46 20.21 -2.68 -11.29
N VAL A 47 20.61 -3.59 -10.42
CA VAL A 47 21.73 -3.39 -9.50
C VAL A 47 22.73 -4.53 -9.62
N THR A 48 23.99 -4.18 -9.82
CA THR A 48 25.12 -5.11 -9.80
C THR A 48 26.02 -4.81 -8.60
N VAL A 49 26.33 -5.81 -7.79
CA VAL A 49 27.27 -5.71 -6.68
C VAL A 49 28.48 -6.59 -6.99
N ALA A 50 29.55 -5.98 -7.50
CA ALA A 50 30.81 -6.65 -7.78
C ALA A 50 31.72 -6.59 -6.54
N ARG A 51 32.19 -7.75 -6.09
CA ARG A 51 33.13 -7.91 -4.97
C ARG A 51 34.45 -8.46 -5.49
N THR A 52 35.52 -7.70 -5.35
CA THR A 52 36.87 -8.07 -5.76
C THR A 52 37.86 -7.89 -4.61
N PRO A 53 39.08 -8.43 -4.70
CA PRO A 53 40.11 -8.14 -3.69
C PRO A 53 40.47 -6.64 -3.57
N LEU A 54 40.15 -5.84 -4.58
CA LEU A 54 40.41 -4.40 -4.60
C LEU A 54 39.30 -3.57 -3.95
N GLY A 55 38.11 -4.15 -3.74
CA GLY A 55 36.99 -3.48 -3.14
C GLY A 55 35.62 -3.94 -3.66
N ILE A 56 34.61 -3.18 -3.32
CA ILE A 56 33.21 -3.43 -3.64
C ILE A 56 32.73 -2.28 -4.53
N THR A 57 32.11 -2.62 -5.65
CA THR A 57 31.44 -1.67 -6.54
C THR A 57 29.96 -2.01 -6.62
N ILE A 58 29.11 -1.02 -6.37
CA ILE A 58 27.67 -1.10 -6.59
C ILE A 58 27.38 -0.20 -7.77
N SER A 59 26.79 -0.77 -8.83
CA SER A 59 26.45 -0.04 -10.04
C SER A 59 25.07 -0.43 -10.53
N GLY A 60 24.44 0.46 -11.29
CA GLY A 60 23.15 0.16 -11.86
C GLY A 60 22.51 1.34 -12.57
N ASP A 61 21.30 1.12 -13.00
CA ASP A 61 20.41 2.12 -13.55
C ASP A 61 19.01 1.97 -12.95
N GLU A 62 18.27 3.07 -12.92
CA GLU A 62 16.97 3.16 -12.29
C GLU A 62 16.01 4.00 -13.12
N ARG A 63 14.76 3.56 -13.19
CA ARG A 63 13.68 4.34 -13.80
C ARG A 63 12.41 4.21 -12.99
N ILE A 64 12.00 5.32 -12.37
CA ILE A 64 10.77 5.44 -11.59
C ILE A 64 9.86 6.48 -12.25
N GLY A 65 8.62 6.07 -12.48
CA GLY A 65 7.57 6.92 -13.01
C GLY A 65 6.93 7.84 -11.97
N PRO A 66 5.83 8.50 -12.35
CA PRO A 66 5.04 9.31 -11.42
C PRO A 66 4.55 8.49 -10.22
N PRO A 67 4.40 9.11 -9.04
CA PRO A 67 4.58 10.56 -8.77
C PRO A 67 6.02 10.97 -8.50
N ILE A 68 6.98 10.04 -8.36
CA ILE A 68 8.37 10.34 -7.99
C ILE A 68 9.14 10.96 -9.16
N ARG A 69 9.06 10.36 -10.36
CA ARG A 69 9.77 10.75 -11.58
C ARG A 69 11.29 10.88 -11.38
N LEU A 70 11.95 9.75 -11.36
CA LEU A 70 13.37 9.64 -11.10
C LEU A 70 14.00 8.70 -12.14
N VAL A 71 15.13 9.12 -12.71
CA VAL A 71 15.92 8.32 -13.65
C VAL A 71 17.38 8.44 -13.27
N ALA A 72 18.00 7.35 -12.84
CA ALA A 72 19.45 7.23 -12.81
C ALA A 72 19.89 6.47 -14.06
N ARG A 73 20.60 7.14 -14.97
CA ARG A 73 21.13 6.53 -16.21
C ARG A 73 22.43 5.80 -15.96
N ARG A 74 23.15 6.24 -14.96
CA ARG A 74 24.41 5.67 -14.51
C ARG A 74 24.54 5.95 -13.03
N ALA A 75 24.74 4.90 -12.27
CA ALA A 75 25.12 4.99 -10.86
C ALA A 75 26.28 4.06 -10.60
N GLU A 76 27.28 4.53 -9.86
CA GLU A 76 28.44 3.76 -9.45
C GLU A 76 28.92 4.25 -8.08
N ILE A 77 28.95 3.34 -7.11
CA ILE A 77 29.42 3.64 -5.75
C ILE A 77 30.51 2.63 -5.42
N ARG A 78 31.67 3.13 -4.99
CA ARG A 78 32.84 2.29 -4.69
C ARG A 78 33.24 2.36 -3.23
N TYR A 79 33.56 1.19 -2.70
CA TYR A 79 34.07 0.97 -1.35
C TYR A 79 35.33 0.13 -1.39
N THR A 80 36.16 0.25 -0.36
CA THR A 80 37.21 -0.73 -0.08
C THR A 80 36.60 -2.09 0.31
N ALA A 81 37.39 -3.14 0.41
CA ALA A 81 36.91 -4.47 0.80
C ALA A 81 36.31 -4.51 2.22
N ASP A 82 36.70 -3.56 3.10
CA ASP A 82 36.18 -3.38 4.46
C ASP A 82 35.10 -2.29 4.54
N TRP A 83 34.45 -1.97 3.41
CA TRP A 83 33.33 -1.05 3.30
C TRP A 83 33.63 0.43 3.62
N ARG A 84 34.87 0.88 3.50
CA ARG A 84 35.16 2.32 3.57
C ARG A 84 34.80 2.98 2.25
N PRO A 85 34.10 4.13 2.26
CA PRO A 85 33.69 4.80 1.04
C PRO A 85 34.90 5.35 0.27
N LEU A 86 34.88 5.25 -1.06
CA LEU A 86 35.87 5.79 -1.96
C LEU A 86 35.28 6.89 -2.83
N ASP A 87 34.20 6.59 -3.54
CA ASP A 87 33.47 7.57 -4.35
C ASP A 87 32.04 7.14 -4.66
N CYS A 88 31.26 8.10 -5.16
CA CYS A 88 29.89 7.90 -5.64
C CYS A 88 29.66 8.81 -6.84
N LEU A 89 29.30 8.22 -7.97
CA LEU A 89 28.88 8.93 -9.18
C LEU A 89 27.44 8.54 -9.51
N VAL A 90 26.55 9.53 -9.64
CA VAL A 90 25.19 9.31 -10.17
C VAL A 90 24.87 10.40 -11.19
N GLU A 91 24.40 9.97 -12.36
CA GLU A 91 23.97 10.82 -13.47
C GLU A 91 22.54 10.47 -13.87
N GLY A 92 21.66 11.47 -13.91
CA GLY A 92 20.27 11.20 -14.23
C GLY A 92 19.39 12.44 -14.25
N SER A 93 18.12 12.25 -13.84
CA SER A 93 17.16 13.34 -13.67
C SER A 93 16.19 13.02 -12.52
N ALA A 94 15.79 14.05 -11.80
CA ALA A 94 14.74 14.00 -10.80
C ALA A 94 13.69 15.05 -11.13
N ARG A 95 12.41 14.66 -11.20
CA ARG A 95 11.29 15.55 -11.59
C ARG A 95 11.55 16.30 -12.90
N ASP A 96 12.18 15.59 -13.86
CA ASP A 96 12.59 16.09 -15.19
C ASP A 96 13.75 17.09 -15.20
N GLU A 97 14.33 17.45 -14.05
CA GLU A 97 15.55 18.23 -13.95
C GLU A 97 16.78 17.33 -13.98
N VAL A 98 17.82 17.76 -14.70
CA VAL A 98 19.10 17.03 -14.74
C VAL A 98 19.73 17.03 -13.35
N VAL A 99 20.19 15.87 -12.91
CA VAL A 99 20.95 15.70 -11.67
C VAL A 99 22.24 14.97 -11.95
N MET A 100 23.33 15.50 -11.44
CA MET A 100 24.63 14.83 -11.39
C MET A 100 25.19 14.98 -9.97
N ILE A 101 25.69 13.91 -9.41
CA ILE A 101 26.38 13.88 -8.12
C ILE A 101 27.69 13.13 -8.30
N HIS A 102 28.79 13.75 -7.94
CA HIS A 102 30.12 13.11 -7.90
C HIS A 102 30.79 13.41 -6.55
N ALA A 103 30.68 12.49 -5.62
CA ALA A 103 31.28 12.56 -4.30
C ALA A 103 32.57 11.73 -4.28
N ARG A 104 33.70 12.33 -3.87
CA ARG A 104 35.00 11.67 -3.70
C ARG A 104 35.40 11.72 -2.23
N VAL A 105 35.85 10.60 -1.68
CA VAL A 105 36.22 10.49 -0.27
C VAL A 105 37.72 10.31 -0.12
N THR A 106 38.33 11.13 0.73
CA THR A 106 39.72 11.00 1.13
C THR A 106 39.78 11.03 2.67
N GLY A 107 40.08 9.88 3.26
CA GLY A 107 40.00 9.71 4.72
C GLY A 107 38.57 9.89 5.23
N THR A 108 38.34 10.96 5.99
CA THR A 108 37.01 11.35 6.49
C THR A 108 36.44 12.59 5.79
N THR A 109 37.12 13.09 4.78
CA THR A 109 36.68 14.27 4.01
C THR A 109 36.00 13.80 2.73
N VAL A 110 34.75 14.21 2.51
CA VAL A 110 34.04 14.03 1.25
C VAL A 110 33.93 15.36 0.51
N THR A 111 34.31 15.36 -0.76
CA THR A 111 34.16 16.50 -1.67
C THR A 111 33.14 16.12 -2.74
N THR A 112 32.05 16.86 -2.84
CA THR A 112 30.95 16.59 -3.76
C THR A 112 30.82 17.73 -4.77
N ASP A 113 31.02 17.40 -6.06
CA ASP A 113 30.58 18.22 -7.18
C ASP A 113 29.18 17.78 -7.58
N TYR A 114 28.24 18.70 -7.73
CA TYR A 114 26.85 18.34 -8.11
C TYR A 114 26.24 19.35 -9.07
N LEU A 115 25.29 18.90 -9.86
CA LEU A 115 24.45 19.71 -10.73
C LEU A 115 22.97 19.38 -10.42
N GLN A 116 22.17 20.42 -10.19
CA GLN A 116 20.73 20.30 -10.05
C GLN A 116 20.04 21.27 -11.02
N GLY A 117 19.34 20.73 -12.00
CA GLY A 117 18.85 21.52 -13.14
C GLY A 117 20.02 22.15 -13.91
N THR A 118 20.14 23.47 -13.84
CA THR A 118 21.24 24.26 -14.42
C THR A 118 22.22 24.80 -13.40
N THR A 119 22.03 24.50 -12.10
CA THR A 119 22.83 25.07 -11.01
C THR A 119 23.91 24.10 -10.58
N PRO A 120 25.20 24.40 -10.88
CA PRO A 120 26.30 23.62 -10.35
C PRO A 120 26.57 24.00 -8.89
N GLY A 121 27.03 23.03 -8.11
CA GLY A 121 27.47 23.24 -6.75
C GLY A 121 28.71 22.43 -6.41
N HIS A 122 29.42 22.88 -5.38
CA HIS A 122 30.59 22.21 -4.83
C HIS A 122 30.50 22.26 -3.31
N LYS A 123 30.74 21.13 -2.64
CA LYS A 123 30.69 21.06 -1.19
C LYS A 123 31.74 20.13 -0.63
N THR A 124 32.26 20.48 0.55
CA THR A 124 33.17 19.63 1.33
C THR A 124 32.58 19.41 2.73
N ASP A 125 32.45 18.17 3.10
CA ASP A 125 31.93 17.76 4.39
C ASP A 125 32.87 16.78 5.11
N GLN A 126 32.70 16.64 6.44
CA GLN A 126 33.38 15.62 7.23
C GLN A 126 32.37 14.50 7.51
N ILE A 127 32.77 13.27 7.26
CA ILE A 127 31.96 12.07 7.46
C ILE A 127 32.67 11.05 8.34
N ALA A 128 31.93 10.10 8.89
CA ALA A 128 32.54 8.95 9.57
C ALA A 128 33.35 8.10 8.57
N ALA A 129 34.47 7.56 9.00
CA ALA A 129 35.36 6.78 8.12
C ALA A 129 34.72 5.51 7.54
N ASP A 130 33.63 5.04 8.14
CA ASP A 130 32.84 3.87 7.74
C ASP A 130 31.44 4.24 7.22
N ALA A 131 31.21 5.52 6.90
CA ALA A 131 29.92 5.97 6.42
C ALA A 131 29.57 5.33 5.07
N LEU A 132 28.32 4.85 4.93
CA LEU A 132 27.82 4.40 3.64
C LEU A 132 27.28 5.58 2.84
N LEU A 133 27.59 5.61 1.54
CA LEU A 133 27.11 6.63 0.61
C LEU A 133 25.75 6.21 0.06
N LEU A 134 24.69 6.94 0.39
CA LEU A 134 23.31 6.67 -0.05
C LEU A 134 22.76 7.89 -0.81
N PRO A 135 23.09 8.07 -2.10
CA PRO A 135 22.49 9.12 -2.91
C PRO A 135 20.98 8.91 -3.02
N ASP A 136 20.20 9.98 -2.90
CA ASP A 136 18.73 9.95 -2.89
C ASP A 136 18.07 9.71 -4.25
N ILE A 137 18.87 9.63 -5.31
CA ILE A 137 18.42 9.37 -6.69
C ILE A 137 18.85 8.00 -7.24
N PHE A 138 19.29 7.07 -6.39
CA PHE A 138 19.65 5.70 -6.76
C PHE A 138 19.45 4.77 -5.56
N PHE A 139 18.38 4.00 -5.58
CA PHE A 139 18.04 3.12 -4.46
C PHE A 139 18.89 1.84 -4.38
N GLY A 140 19.54 1.44 -5.48
CA GLY A 140 20.54 0.36 -5.48
C GLY A 140 21.67 0.56 -4.47
N ALA A 141 21.91 1.81 -4.03
CA ALA A 141 22.79 2.12 -2.93
C ALA A 141 22.46 1.36 -1.63
N TYR A 142 21.21 1.01 -1.39
CA TYR A 142 20.81 0.22 -0.21
C TYR A 142 21.38 -1.20 -0.20
N ALA A 143 21.95 -1.68 -1.31
CA ALA A 143 22.73 -2.91 -1.32
C ALA A 143 23.99 -2.82 -0.43
N ALA A 144 24.57 -1.61 -0.26
CA ALA A 144 25.65 -1.38 0.71
C ALA A 144 25.16 -1.57 2.15
N LEU A 145 23.97 -1.05 2.46
CA LEU A 145 23.37 -1.21 3.77
C LEU A 145 23.09 -2.69 4.07
N ALA A 146 22.53 -3.44 3.11
CA ALA A 146 22.30 -4.88 3.23
C ALA A 146 23.61 -5.64 3.51
N GLY A 147 24.70 -5.34 2.77
CA GLY A 147 26.00 -5.96 2.97
C GLY A 147 26.61 -5.67 4.34
N ARG A 148 26.45 -4.45 4.84
CA ARG A 148 26.98 -4.02 6.14
C ARG A 148 26.19 -4.55 7.33
N LEU A 149 24.91 -4.81 7.14
CA LEU A 149 24.04 -5.41 8.16
C LEU A 149 24.26 -6.92 8.33
N SER A 150 25.03 -7.57 7.45
CA SER A 150 25.39 -8.98 7.61
C SER A 150 26.08 -9.20 8.94
N GLY A 151 25.42 -9.94 9.86
CA GLY A 151 25.92 -10.17 11.23
C GLY A 151 25.54 -9.11 12.26
N ALA A 152 24.87 -8.03 11.88
CA ALA A 152 24.41 -7.00 12.79
C ALA A 152 23.35 -7.51 13.79
N LYS A 153 23.30 -6.87 14.96
CA LYS A 153 22.39 -7.19 16.07
C LYS A 153 21.59 -5.95 16.47
N ALA A 154 20.51 -6.16 17.21
CA ALA A 154 19.76 -5.06 17.80
C ALA A 154 20.66 -4.15 18.65
N GLY A 155 20.55 -2.85 18.46
CA GLY A 155 21.37 -1.81 19.05
C GLY A 155 22.57 -1.36 18.21
N ASP A 156 22.97 -2.11 17.18
CA ASP A 156 24.07 -1.72 16.29
C ASP A 156 23.68 -0.48 15.48
N ARG A 157 24.68 0.37 15.23
CA ARG A 157 24.52 1.62 14.48
C ARG A 157 25.43 1.66 13.27
N LEU A 158 24.93 2.20 12.18
CA LEU A 158 25.69 2.46 10.96
C LEU A 158 25.63 3.95 10.61
N ASN A 159 26.77 4.51 10.20
CA ASN A 159 26.86 5.87 9.74
C ASN A 159 26.53 5.93 8.25
N LEU A 160 25.79 6.94 7.85
CA LEU A 160 25.38 7.18 6.47
C LEU A 160 25.78 8.60 6.04
N TYR A 161 26.02 8.77 4.76
CA TYR A 161 26.13 10.08 4.14
C TYR A 161 25.28 10.12 2.88
N ILE A 162 24.42 11.11 2.79
CA ILE A 162 23.53 11.36 1.66
C ILE A 162 24.09 12.53 0.85
N PRO A 163 24.83 12.27 -0.25
CA PRO A 163 25.35 13.36 -1.07
C PRO A 163 24.20 14.20 -1.68
N PRO A 164 24.34 15.54 -1.79
CA PRO A 164 25.58 16.28 -1.52
C PRO A 164 25.74 16.78 -0.08
N SER A 165 24.83 16.50 0.86
CA SER A 165 24.82 17.39 2.01
C SER A 165 24.46 16.84 3.37
N ALA A 166 24.07 15.59 3.55
CA ALA A 166 23.50 15.16 4.82
C ALA A 166 24.18 13.94 5.42
N SER A 167 24.60 14.03 6.69
CA SER A 167 24.94 12.87 7.50
C SER A 167 23.69 12.34 8.19
N ALA A 168 23.60 11.02 8.28
CA ALA A 168 22.50 10.31 8.94
C ALA A 168 23.04 9.08 9.69
N THR A 169 22.20 8.45 10.48
CA THR A 169 22.50 7.18 11.13
C THR A 169 21.33 6.22 10.98
N VAL A 170 21.64 4.93 10.95
CA VAL A 170 20.67 3.86 11.05
C VAL A 170 20.96 3.04 12.29
N THR A 171 19.96 2.82 13.13
CA THR A 171 20.04 1.94 14.30
C THR A 171 19.22 0.69 14.04
N VAL A 172 19.77 -0.49 14.31
CA VAL A 172 19.06 -1.76 14.22
C VAL A 172 18.15 -1.92 15.45
N SER A 173 16.83 -1.87 15.26
CA SER A 173 15.86 -2.06 16.35
C SER A 173 15.61 -3.53 16.63
N SER A 174 15.52 -4.37 15.58
CA SER A 174 15.36 -5.81 15.71
C SER A 174 15.91 -6.56 14.50
N VAL A 175 16.24 -7.83 14.72
CA VAL A 175 16.65 -8.78 13.66
C VAL A 175 15.83 -10.06 13.82
N SER A 176 15.35 -10.62 12.72
CA SER A 176 14.67 -11.92 12.69
C SER A 176 15.03 -12.70 11.43
N ASP A 177 15.09 -14.02 11.56
CA ASP A 177 15.27 -14.91 10.43
C ASP A 177 13.90 -15.36 9.90
N ASP A 178 13.76 -15.43 8.58
CA ASP A 178 12.52 -15.80 7.89
C ASP A 178 12.84 -16.59 6.60
N ARG A 179 11.83 -17.09 5.92
CA ARG A 179 11.98 -17.79 4.64
C ARG A 179 10.94 -17.32 3.66
N VAL A 180 11.39 -16.95 2.48
CA VAL A 180 10.52 -16.54 1.38
C VAL A 180 10.57 -17.60 0.28
N ARG A 181 9.40 -18.10 -0.12
CA ARG A 181 9.28 -19.02 -1.26
C ARG A 181 9.14 -18.20 -2.53
N THR A 182 10.06 -18.39 -3.49
CA THR A 182 9.92 -17.93 -4.88
C THR A 182 9.36 -19.06 -5.73
N GLU A 183 9.06 -18.79 -7.00
CA GLU A 183 8.68 -19.86 -7.94
C GLU A 183 9.78 -20.91 -8.11
N ALA A 184 11.04 -20.52 -8.00
CA ALA A 184 12.20 -21.36 -8.24
C ALA A 184 12.80 -21.98 -6.98
N ALA A 185 12.70 -21.35 -5.81
CA ALA A 185 13.41 -21.76 -4.60
C ALA A 185 12.77 -21.25 -3.29
N LEU A 186 13.21 -21.84 -2.17
CA LEU A 186 13.01 -21.30 -0.83
C LEU A 186 14.26 -20.50 -0.46
N VAL A 187 14.12 -19.20 -0.26
CA VAL A 187 15.22 -18.28 0.06
C VAL A 187 15.20 -17.99 1.56
N GLU A 188 16.31 -18.20 2.24
CA GLU A 188 16.49 -17.75 3.61
C GLU A 188 16.69 -16.24 3.64
N VAL A 189 16.04 -15.56 4.58
CA VAL A 189 15.98 -14.11 4.66
C VAL A 189 16.27 -13.68 6.10
N ARG A 190 17.18 -12.74 6.26
CA ARG A 190 17.36 -12.00 7.49
C ARG A 190 16.66 -10.65 7.37
N ARG A 191 15.73 -10.38 8.27
CA ARG A 191 14.95 -9.15 8.32
C ARG A 191 15.47 -8.25 9.40
N TYR A 192 15.71 -6.99 9.03
CA TYR A 192 16.15 -5.93 9.92
C TYR A 192 15.05 -4.89 10.02
N THR A 193 14.61 -4.58 11.24
CA THR A 193 13.84 -3.37 11.51
C THR A 193 14.83 -2.30 11.93
N LEU A 194 14.78 -1.17 11.26
CA LEU A 194 15.77 -0.11 11.37
C LEU A 194 15.10 1.20 11.74
N GLU A 195 15.77 2.02 12.50
CA GLU A 195 15.39 3.40 12.79
C GLU A 195 16.38 4.33 12.11
N PHE A 196 15.90 5.10 11.15
CA PHE A 196 16.67 6.10 10.43
C PHE A 196 16.56 7.46 11.14
N ALA A 197 17.71 8.06 11.44
CA ALA A 197 17.83 9.40 12.00
C ALA A 197 18.74 10.24 11.11
N GLY A 198 18.16 11.23 10.44
CA GLY A 198 18.84 12.10 9.49
C GLY A 198 18.11 13.41 9.32
N PRO A 199 18.23 14.07 8.17
CA PRO A 199 17.45 15.27 7.87
C PRO A 199 15.95 14.94 7.90
N GLY A 200 15.19 15.63 8.73
CA GLY A 200 13.75 15.39 8.93
C GLY A 200 13.42 14.55 10.15
N ALA A 201 12.19 14.08 10.23
CA ALA A 201 11.73 13.22 11.32
C ALA A 201 12.34 11.80 11.21
N PRO A 202 12.62 11.14 12.35
CA PRO A 202 13.03 9.75 12.36
C PRO A 202 12.02 8.86 11.62
N ALA A 203 12.51 7.90 10.85
CA ALA A 203 11.66 7.00 10.07
C ALA A 203 12.00 5.54 10.35
N GLY A 204 10.96 4.71 10.52
CA GLY A 204 11.10 3.27 10.57
C GLY A 204 11.31 2.70 9.17
N LEU A 205 12.33 1.86 9.02
CA LEU A 205 12.66 1.18 7.78
C LEU A 205 12.67 -0.33 8.01
N GLU A 206 12.40 -1.10 6.97
CA GLU A 206 12.64 -2.55 6.96
C GLU A 206 13.61 -2.90 5.82
N LEU A 207 14.58 -3.76 6.10
CA LEU A 207 15.49 -4.29 5.11
C LEU A 207 15.54 -5.82 5.22
N TRP A 208 15.44 -6.49 4.08
CA TRP A 208 15.59 -7.94 3.97
C TRP A 208 16.84 -8.24 3.17
N ALA A 209 17.68 -9.11 3.68
CA ALA A 209 18.88 -9.58 3.00
C ALA A 209 18.95 -11.12 3.04
N ASP A 210 19.63 -11.70 2.06
CA ASP A 210 19.98 -13.11 2.12
C ASP A 210 21.18 -13.34 3.08
N PRO A 211 21.56 -14.60 3.39
CA PRO A 211 22.70 -14.90 4.27
C PRO A 211 24.03 -14.31 3.80
N ASP A 212 24.18 -14.05 2.49
CA ASP A 212 25.37 -13.44 1.89
C ASP A 212 25.34 -11.91 1.96
N GLY A 213 24.31 -11.31 2.56
CA GLY A 213 24.12 -9.87 2.67
C GLY A 213 23.70 -9.20 1.36
N ARG A 214 23.05 -9.95 0.45
CA ARG A 214 22.47 -9.34 -0.76
C ARG A 214 21.08 -8.80 -0.46
N LEU A 215 20.80 -7.61 -0.97
CA LEU A 215 19.50 -6.95 -0.82
C LEU A 215 18.39 -7.81 -1.47
N LEU A 216 17.32 -8.04 -0.73
CA LEU A 216 16.11 -8.70 -1.21
C LEU A 216 14.92 -7.74 -1.23
N ARG A 217 14.81 -6.90 -0.20
CA ARG A 217 13.76 -5.89 -0.06
C ARG A 217 14.24 -4.74 0.80
N PHE A 218 13.85 -3.53 0.43
CA PHE A 218 13.92 -2.34 1.26
C PHE A 218 12.52 -1.72 1.32
N SER A 219 12.10 -1.28 2.50
CA SER A 219 10.76 -0.77 2.72
C SER A 219 10.75 0.43 3.65
N VAL A 220 9.92 1.42 3.34
CA VAL A 220 9.53 2.52 4.21
C VAL A 220 8.03 2.37 4.49
N PRO A 221 7.63 1.55 5.50
CA PRO A 221 6.24 1.17 5.71
C PRO A 221 5.29 2.35 5.89
N ALA A 222 5.74 3.40 6.62
CA ALA A 222 4.96 4.60 6.85
C ALA A 222 4.58 5.35 5.54
N ARG A 223 5.39 5.19 4.48
CA ARG A 223 5.15 5.80 3.16
C ARG A 223 4.56 4.83 2.15
N GLY A 224 4.39 3.57 2.49
CA GLY A 224 3.99 2.51 1.55
C GLY A 224 4.99 2.33 0.41
N PHE A 225 6.28 2.65 0.63
CA PHE A 225 7.33 2.57 -0.38
C PHE A 225 8.10 1.26 -0.20
N ASP A 226 8.23 0.48 -1.28
CA ASP A 226 8.92 -0.79 -1.29
C ASP A 226 9.79 -0.92 -2.54
N ILE A 227 10.99 -1.46 -2.37
CA ILE A 227 11.88 -1.91 -3.43
C ILE A 227 12.08 -3.40 -3.22
N VAL A 228 11.67 -4.23 -4.16
CA VAL A 228 11.61 -5.67 -3.98
C VAL A 228 12.29 -6.35 -5.17
N ARG A 229 13.22 -7.26 -4.90
CA ARG A 229 13.87 -8.04 -5.96
C ARG A 229 12.78 -8.77 -6.78
N SER A 230 12.86 -8.66 -8.11
CA SER A 230 11.75 -9.01 -9.01
C SER A 230 11.33 -10.47 -8.92
N ASP A 231 12.23 -11.39 -8.58
CA ASP A 231 11.93 -12.82 -8.40
C ASP A 231 11.15 -13.12 -7.10
N ILE A 232 11.13 -12.19 -6.14
CA ILE A 232 10.35 -12.30 -4.90
C ILE A 232 9.20 -11.29 -4.82
N ALA A 233 9.10 -10.36 -5.76
CA ALA A 233 8.06 -9.33 -5.78
C ALA A 233 6.63 -9.93 -5.82
N SER A 234 6.45 -11.07 -6.49
CA SER A 234 5.17 -11.78 -6.59
C SER A 234 4.84 -12.67 -5.38
N VAL A 235 5.80 -12.89 -4.46
CA VAL A 235 5.70 -13.92 -3.40
C VAL A 235 6.00 -13.37 -2.01
N SER A 236 6.30 -12.07 -1.88
CA SER A 236 6.54 -11.48 -0.57
C SER A 236 5.30 -11.62 0.31
N SER A 237 5.32 -12.63 1.19
CA SER A 237 4.28 -12.79 2.21
C SER A 237 4.37 -11.58 3.13
N ARG A 238 3.52 -10.59 2.88
CA ARG A 238 3.36 -9.46 3.80
C ARG A 238 2.87 -10.04 5.11
N ARG A 239 3.63 -9.86 6.18
CA ARG A 239 3.14 -10.19 7.52
C ARG A 239 2.01 -9.22 7.80
N GLU A 240 0.81 -9.73 8.03
CA GLU A 240 -0.33 -8.88 8.35
C GLU A 240 -0.04 -8.15 9.67
N PRO A 241 -0.06 -6.80 9.69
CA PRO A 241 0.26 -6.03 10.89
C PRO A 241 -0.68 -6.33 12.07
N VAL A 242 -1.89 -6.81 11.77
CA VAL A 242 -2.91 -7.19 12.73
C VAL A 242 -3.32 -8.64 12.47
N ALA A 243 -2.37 -9.56 12.65
CA ALA A 243 -2.67 -10.99 12.61
C ALA A 243 -3.22 -11.46 13.95
N ARG A 244 -4.33 -12.20 13.93
CA ARG A 244 -4.97 -12.80 15.09
C ARG A 244 -4.91 -14.33 15.00
N PRO A 245 -4.88 -15.05 16.13
CA PRO A 245 -4.84 -16.52 16.12
C PRO A 245 -6.01 -17.16 15.34
N ASN A 246 -7.16 -16.48 15.30
CA ASN A 246 -8.37 -16.96 14.64
C ASN A 246 -8.57 -16.40 13.22
N ASP A 247 -7.60 -15.71 12.66
CA ASP A 247 -7.61 -15.25 11.28
C ASP A 247 -7.43 -16.43 10.32
N GLU A 248 -8.30 -16.51 9.33
CA GLU A 248 -8.27 -17.50 8.26
C GLU A 248 -7.90 -16.82 6.95
N ARG A 249 -6.83 -17.24 6.29
CA ARG A 249 -6.55 -16.81 4.91
C ARG A 249 -7.57 -17.46 3.98
N VAL A 250 -8.17 -16.66 3.12
CA VAL A 250 -9.20 -17.09 2.19
C VAL A 250 -8.90 -16.70 0.76
N THR A 251 -9.36 -17.53 -0.17
CA THR A 251 -9.32 -17.28 -1.61
C THR A 251 -10.75 -17.11 -2.10
N ILE A 252 -11.06 -15.95 -2.68
CA ILE A 252 -12.40 -15.56 -3.12
C ILE A 252 -12.43 -15.63 -4.64
N PRO A 253 -13.19 -16.56 -5.24
CA PRO A 253 -13.35 -16.61 -6.69
C PRO A 253 -14.02 -15.33 -7.21
N ALA A 254 -13.35 -14.65 -8.13
CA ALA A 254 -13.84 -13.47 -8.86
C ALA A 254 -13.98 -13.78 -10.35
N ASN A 255 -14.27 -12.79 -11.17
CA ASN A 255 -14.50 -12.98 -12.60
C ASN A 255 -13.18 -13.20 -13.36
N GLY A 256 -12.81 -14.47 -13.53
CA GLY A 256 -11.61 -14.90 -14.26
C GLY A 256 -10.30 -14.89 -13.46
N PHE A 257 -10.35 -14.57 -12.16
CA PHE A 257 -9.21 -14.59 -11.25
C PHE A 257 -9.70 -14.85 -9.81
N SER A 258 -8.78 -14.79 -8.84
CA SER A 258 -9.14 -14.92 -7.42
C SER A 258 -8.61 -13.71 -6.64
N LEU A 259 -9.41 -13.24 -5.68
CA LEU A 259 -8.98 -12.32 -4.65
C LEU A 259 -8.45 -13.10 -3.46
N THR A 260 -7.45 -12.57 -2.80
CA THR A 260 -6.94 -13.11 -1.54
C THR A 260 -7.36 -12.21 -0.40
N GLY A 261 -7.86 -12.82 0.67
CA GLY A 261 -8.37 -12.08 1.83
C GLY A 261 -8.03 -12.75 3.15
N THR A 262 -8.41 -12.08 4.22
CA THR A 262 -8.36 -12.58 5.59
C THR A 262 -9.77 -12.50 6.17
N LEU A 263 -10.24 -13.62 6.71
CA LEU A 263 -11.46 -13.71 7.47
C LEU A 263 -11.13 -13.73 8.96
N SER A 264 -11.37 -12.62 9.64
CA SER A 264 -11.22 -12.52 11.08
C SER A 264 -12.45 -13.11 11.77
N LYS A 265 -12.21 -14.01 12.73
CA LYS A 265 -13.25 -14.73 13.47
C LYS A 265 -13.29 -14.31 14.93
N PRO A 266 -14.44 -14.39 15.60
CA PRO A 266 -14.52 -14.21 17.05
C PRO A 266 -13.55 -15.13 17.79
N ALA A 267 -12.97 -14.64 18.89
CA ALA A 267 -12.07 -15.43 19.73
C ALA A 267 -12.81 -16.57 20.44
N ALA A 268 -14.05 -16.32 20.88
CA ALA A 268 -14.90 -17.35 21.43
C ALA A 268 -15.53 -18.18 20.31
N ALA A 269 -15.40 -19.49 20.38
CA ALA A 269 -16.10 -20.38 19.47
C ALA A 269 -17.62 -20.16 19.58
N PRO A 270 -18.35 -20.02 18.47
CA PRO A 270 -19.80 -19.94 18.54
C PRO A 270 -20.38 -21.20 19.14
N VAL A 271 -21.57 -21.08 19.76
CA VAL A 271 -22.32 -22.24 20.19
C VAL A 271 -22.42 -23.21 19.01
N SER A 272 -22.21 -24.50 19.26
CA SER A 272 -22.18 -25.53 18.21
C SER A 272 -23.36 -25.39 17.25
N GLY A 273 -23.09 -25.21 15.96
CA GLY A 273 -24.06 -25.03 14.88
C GLY A 273 -24.66 -23.63 14.71
N ALA A 274 -24.24 -22.63 15.52
CA ALA A 274 -24.67 -21.24 15.33
C ALA A 274 -23.98 -20.60 14.11
N ARG A 275 -24.78 -19.94 13.26
CA ARG A 275 -24.30 -19.15 12.14
C ARG A 275 -24.13 -17.68 12.57
N LEU A 276 -23.00 -17.10 12.24
CA LEU A 276 -22.63 -15.75 12.64
C LEU A 276 -23.00 -14.71 11.56
N PRO A 277 -23.31 -13.48 11.96
CA PRO A 277 -23.38 -12.36 11.04
C PRO A 277 -21.98 -12.08 10.48
N ALA A 278 -21.92 -11.53 9.26
CA ALA A 278 -20.66 -11.26 8.60
C ALA A 278 -20.62 -9.86 7.98
N ILE A 279 -19.39 -9.35 7.76
CA ILE A 279 -19.14 -8.03 7.19
C ILE A 279 -18.04 -8.15 6.17
N VAL A 280 -18.21 -7.56 4.98
CA VAL A 280 -17.16 -7.33 3.99
C VAL A 280 -16.65 -5.91 4.14
N LEU A 281 -15.35 -5.71 4.29
CA LEU A 281 -14.70 -4.40 4.27
C LEU A 281 -14.19 -4.10 2.87
N VAL A 282 -14.57 -2.94 2.33
CA VAL A 282 -14.23 -2.46 0.99
C VAL A 282 -13.34 -1.23 1.11
N SER A 283 -12.11 -1.36 0.67
CA SER A 283 -11.03 -0.39 0.82
C SER A 283 -11.19 0.89 -0.01
N GLY A 284 -10.50 1.95 0.43
CA GLY A 284 -10.53 3.30 -0.15
C GLY A 284 -9.82 3.45 -1.50
N SER A 285 -9.38 4.68 -1.82
CA SER A 285 -9.01 5.09 -3.18
C SER A 285 -7.74 4.47 -3.74
N ALA A 286 -6.74 4.25 -2.93
CA ALA A 286 -5.46 3.73 -3.42
C ALA A 286 -5.55 2.24 -3.79
N PRO A 287 -4.62 1.71 -4.59
CA PRO A 287 -4.40 0.28 -4.68
C PRO A 287 -3.84 -0.22 -3.35
N THR A 288 -4.73 -0.34 -2.36
CA THR A 288 -4.44 -0.77 -1.00
C THR A 288 -4.65 -2.27 -0.84
N ASP A 289 -3.85 -2.84 0.06
CA ASP A 289 -4.05 -4.21 0.51
C ASP A 289 -5.22 -4.30 1.50
N ARG A 290 -5.49 -5.51 1.97
CA ARG A 290 -6.58 -5.83 2.91
C ARG A 290 -6.49 -5.13 4.27
N GLU A 291 -5.33 -4.56 4.62
CA GLU A 291 -5.15 -3.85 5.90
C GLU A 291 -5.61 -2.39 5.84
N GLU A 292 -5.83 -1.84 4.63
CA GLU A 292 -6.04 -0.41 4.41
C GLU A 292 -4.97 0.41 5.13
N MET A 293 -3.70 0.13 4.79
CA MET A 293 -2.55 0.74 5.44
C MET A 293 -2.41 2.20 5.02
N LEU A 294 -2.75 3.11 5.90
CA LEU A 294 -2.66 4.55 5.68
C LEU A 294 -1.78 5.18 6.76
N ALA A 295 -0.74 5.91 6.37
CA ALA A 295 0.21 6.56 7.30
C ALA A 295 0.68 5.63 8.44
N GLY A 296 0.92 4.34 8.15
CA GLY A 296 1.32 3.35 9.14
C GLY A 296 0.20 2.84 10.06
N ILE A 297 -1.06 3.17 9.77
CA ILE A 297 -2.24 2.72 10.52
C ILE A 297 -2.97 1.66 9.69
N PRO A 298 -3.07 0.40 10.15
CA PRO A 298 -3.84 -0.65 9.49
C PRO A 298 -5.33 -0.49 9.85
N VAL A 299 -6.01 0.44 9.17
CA VAL A 299 -7.39 0.83 9.50
C VAL A 299 -8.33 -0.39 9.47
N PHE A 300 -8.25 -1.22 8.43
CA PHE A 300 -9.09 -2.41 8.33
C PHE A 300 -8.64 -3.54 9.24
N GLY A 301 -7.33 -3.69 9.49
CA GLY A 301 -6.86 -4.67 10.46
C GLY A 301 -7.41 -4.41 11.85
N GLN A 302 -7.41 -3.15 12.30
CA GLN A 302 -7.94 -2.75 13.59
C GLN A 302 -9.48 -2.84 13.66
N LEU A 303 -10.19 -2.37 12.62
CA LEU A 303 -11.64 -2.53 12.53
C LEU A 303 -12.06 -4.00 12.53
N ALA A 304 -11.39 -4.85 11.74
CA ALA A 304 -11.67 -6.27 11.69
C ALA A 304 -11.45 -6.94 13.05
N SER A 305 -10.39 -6.54 13.77
CA SER A 305 -10.15 -7.02 15.13
C SER A 305 -11.32 -6.67 16.05
N ALA A 306 -11.69 -5.40 16.14
CA ALA A 306 -12.74 -4.95 17.03
C ALA A 306 -14.12 -5.58 16.71
N LEU A 307 -14.49 -5.61 15.42
CA LEU A 307 -15.77 -6.16 14.99
C LEU A 307 -15.82 -7.69 15.14
N SER A 308 -14.71 -8.40 14.97
CA SER A 308 -14.69 -9.83 15.23
C SER A 308 -14.80 -10.17 16.73
N ASP A 309 -14.20 -9.36 17.61
CA ASP A 309 -14.40 -9.48 19.06
C ASP A 309 -15.84 -9.20 19.48
N ALA A 310 -16.55 -8.37 18.71
CA ALA A 310 -17.98 -8.10 18.88
C ALA A 310 -18.91 -9.23 18.36
N GLY A 311 -18.35 -10.30 17.76
CA GLY A 311 -19.08 -11.50 17.33
C GLY A 311 -19.37 -11.60 15.84
N PHE A 312 -18.78 -10.76 14.99
CA PHE A 312 -18.94 -10.82 13.54
C PHE A 312 -17.81 -11.62 12.87
N LEU A 313 -18.11 -12.26 11.75
CA LEU A 313 -17.11 -12.72 10.80
C LEU A 313 -16.74 -11.54 9.89
N VAL A 314 -15.48 -11.12 9.87
CA VAL A 314 -15.06 -9.92 9.15
C VAL A 314 -14.11 -10.28 8.03
N LEU A 315 -14.53 -10.05 6.78
CA LEU A 315 -13.74 -10.32 5.59
C LEU A 315 -13.13 -9.03 5.06
N ARG A 316 -11.81 -9.00 4.99
CA ARG A 316 -11.03 -7.98 4.30
C ARG A 316 -10.19 -8.64 3.20
N TYR A 317 -10.03 -7.99 2.06
CA TYR A 317 -9.34 -8.57 0.91
C TYR A 317 -8.45 -7.55 0.19
N ASP A 318 -7.38 -8.04 -0.42
CA ASP A 318 -6.54 -7.23 -1.30
C ASP A 318 -7.34 -6.88 -2.56
N LYS A 319 -7.33 -5.61 -2.99
CA LYS A 319 -7.93 -5.22 -4.27
C LYS A 319 -7.34 -6.03 -5.41
N ARG A 320 -8.09 -6.18 -6.51
CA ARG A 320 -7.58 -6.82 -7.73
C ARG A 320 -6.25 -6.19 -8.17
N GLY A 321 -5.28 -7.03 -8.55
CA GLY A 321 -3.94 -6.60 -8.97
C GLY A 321 -3.06 -6.05 -7.86
N VAL A 322 -3.48 -6.17 -6.58
CA VAL A 322 -2.73 -5.70 -5.41
C VAL A 322 -2.45 -6.87 -4.46
N GLY A 323 -1.34 -6.78 -3.74
CA GLY A 323 -0.99 -7.76 -2.71
C GLY A 323 -0.90 -9.18 -3.27
N GLN A 324 -1.80 -10.06 -2.81
CA GLN A 324 -1.87 -11.46 -3.24
C GLN A 324 -3.07 -11.76 -4.13
N SER A 325 -3.87 -10.75 -4.46
CA SER A 325 -5.00 -10.88 -5.37
C SER A 325 -4.54 -10.88 -6.82
N GLY A 326 -5.15 -11.74 -7.62
CA GLY A 326 -5.03 -11.72 -9.07
C GLY A 326 -5.79 -10.55 -9.71
N GLY A 327 -5.89 -10.57 -11.04
CA GLY A 327 -6.53 -9.51 -11.81
C GLY A 327 -5.55 -8.40 -12.22
N ARG A 328 -6.09 -7.36 -12.86
CA ARG A 328 -5.32 -6.22 -13.37
C ARG A 328 -6.03 -4.92 -13.00
N ILE A 329 -5.25 -3.87 -12.74
CA ILE A 329 -5.77 -2.55 -12.35
C ILE A 329 -5.93 -1.60 -13.55
N GLU A 330 -5.19 -1.80 -14.63
CA GLU A 330 -5.06 -0.83 -15.74
C GLU A 330 -6.39 -0.51 -16.42
N ASN A 331 -7.27 -1.51 -16.53
CA ASN A 331 -8.58 -1.36 -17.17
C ASN A 331 -9.75 -1.47 -16.19
N THR A 332 -9.48 -1.33 -14.90
CA THR A 332 -10.48 -1.50 -13.85
C THR A 332 -11.33 -0.25 -13.70
N THR A 333 -12.63 -0.45 -13.54
CA THR A 333 -13.60 0.61 -13.24
C THR A 333 -14.11 0.49 -11.81
N LEU A 334 -14.81 1.52 -11.32
CA LEU A 334 -15.55 1.46 -10.05
C LEU A 334 -16.56 0.30 -10.04
N GLY A 335 -17.17 0.02 -11.21
CA GLY A 335 -18.08 -1.10 -11.40
C GLY A 335 -17.43 -2.46 -11.20
N ASP A 336 -16.20 -2.62 -11.65
CA ASP A 336 -15.42 -3.85 -11.48
C ASP A 336 -15.04 -4.09 -10.01
N TYR A 337 -14.69 -3.03 -9.27
CA TYR A 337 -14.48 -3.13 -7.82
C TYR A 337 -15.77 -3.50 -7.08
N ALA A 338 -16.92 -3.01 -7.54
CA ALA A 338 -18.21 -3.41 -6.97
C ALA A 338 -18.52 -4.90 -7.24
N ASP A 339 -18.14 -5.42 -8.40
CA ASP A 339 -18.29 -6.85 -8.72
C ASP A 339 -17.36 -7.72 -7.86
N ASP A 340 -16.15 -7.25 -7.51
CA ASP A 340 -15.26 -7.90 -6.54
C ASP A 340 -15.87 -7.92 -5.13
N ALA A 341 -16.43 -6.81 -4.70
CA ALA A 341 -17.11 -6.72 -3.41
C ALA A 341 -18.34 -7.66 -3.35
N ILE A 342 -19.10 -7.77 -4.44
CA ILE A 342 -20.21 -8.74 -4.58
C ILE A 342 -19.67 -10.18 -4.54
N ALA A 343 -18.52 -10.47 -5.16
CA ALA A 343 -17.89 -11.78 -5.08
C ALA A 343 -17.52 -12.14 -3.63
N ALA A 344 -16.99 -11.17 -2.86
CA ALA A 344 -16.68 -11.33 -1.44
C ALA A 344 -17.96 -11.59 -0.60
N VAL A 345 -19.05 -10.87 -0.85
CA VAL A 345 -20.35 -11.13 -0.22
C VAL A 345 -20.84 -12.55 -0.53
N LYS A 346 -20.85 -12.94 -1.80
CA LYS A 346 -21.26 -14.29 -2.23
C LYS A 346 -20.36 -15.39 -1.67
N TYR A 347 -19.08 -15.11 -1.47
CA TYR A 347 -18.18 -16.04 -0.79
C TYR A 347 -18.64 -16.30 0.65
N LEU A 348 -18.92 -15.23 1.41
CA LEU A 348 -19.44 -15.35 2.78
C LEU A 348 -20.79 -16.09 2.83
N GLU A 349 -21.73 -15.78 1.94
CA GLU A 349 -23.05 -16.41 1.89
C GLU A 349 -23.00 -17.94 1.67
N ARG A 350 -21.93 -18.44 1.05
CA ARG A 350 -21.72 -19.88 0.81
C ARG A 350 -21.10 -20.62 1.99
N ARG A 351 -20.57 -19.90 2.96
CA ARG A 351 -19.91 -20.50 4.12
C ARG A 351 -20.91 -21.10 5.09
N PRO A 352 -20.63 -22.29 5.67
CA PRO A 352 -21.54 -22.95 6.61
C PRO A 352 -21.63 -22.22 7.96
N ASP A 353 -20.58 -21.45 8.35
CA ASP A 353 -20.49 -20.69 9.58
C ASP A 353 -21.12 -19.28 9.49
N VAL A 354 -21.58 -18.87 8.30
CA VAL A 354 -22.19 -17.55 8.04
C VAL A 354 -23.72 -17.64 7.98
N ASP A 355 -24.40 -16.72 8.64
CA ASP A 355 -25.82 -16.47 8.37
C ASP A 355 -25.94 -15.59 7.11
N ARG A 356 -26.27 -16.24 5.99
CA ARG A 356 -26.41 -15.60 4.67
C ARG A 356 -27.41 -14.44 4.61
N ARG A 357 -28.31 -14.32 5.59
CA ARG A 357 -29.28 -13.21 5.67
C ARG A 357 -28.73 -12.02 6.46
N ARG A 358 -27.55 -12.16 7.05
CA ARG A 358 -26.89 -11.16 7.90
C ARG A 358 -25.47 -10.88 7.42
N VAL A 359 -25.33 -10.60 6.12
CA VAL A 359 -24.05 -10.19 5.51
C VAL A 359 -24.13 -8.71 5.17
N ALA A 360 -23.37 -7.90 5.89
CA ALA A 360 -23.25 -6.46 5.66
C ALA A 360 -22.05 -6.13 4.76
N ILE A 361 -22.07 -4.95 4.18
CA ILE A 361 -20.92 -4.35 3.47
C ILE A 361 -20.57 -3.01 4.09
N LEU A 362 -19.27 -2.78 4.31
CA LEU A 362 -18.72 -1.52 4.80
C LEU A 362 -17.74 -0.99 3.78
N GLY A 363 -17.95 0.25 3.33
CA GLY A 363 -17.03 0.95 2.44
C GLY A 363 -16.41 2.16 3.12
N TYR A 364 -15.08 2.29 2.99
CA TYR A 364 -14.28 3.37 3.54
C TYR A 364 -13.78 4.30 2.42
N GLY A 365 -13.92 5.60 2.58
CA GLY A 365 -13.52 6.55 1.55
C GLY A 365 -14.21 6.27 0.20
N GLU A 366 -13.44 6.11 -0.88
CA GLU A 366 -13.95 5.65 -2.19
C GLU A 366 -14.64 4.29 -2.11
N GLY A 367 -14.21 3.41 -1.20
CA GLY A 367 -14.87 2.14 -0.93
C GLY A 367 -16.34 2.29 -0.58
N GLY A 368 -16.76 3.46 -0.07
CA GLY A 368 -18.16 3.81 0.13
C GLY A 368 -18.93 3.94 -1.19
N ALA A 369 -18.31 4.48 -2.24
CA ALA A 369 -18.90 4.50 -3.58
C ALA A 369 -19.01 3.07 -4.15
N VAL A 370 -17.94 2.27 -4.02
CA VAL A 370 -17.92 0.85 -4.43
C VAL A 370 -19.00 0.06 -3.71
N ALA A 371 -19.07 0.17 -2.38
CA ALA A 371 -20.07 -0.52 -1.56
C ALA A 371 -21.51 -0.10 -1.91
N SER A 372 -21.74 1.18 -2.22
CA SER A 372 -23.05 1.67 -2.67
C SER A 372 -23.45 1.08 -4.01
N VAL A 373 -22.51 0.99 -4.98
CA VAL A 373 -22.76 0.33 -6.27
C VAL A 373 -23.02 -1.15 -6.06
N ALA A 374 -22.26 -1.85 -5.22
CA ALA A 374 -22.47 -3.25 -4.89
C ALA A 374 -23.85 -3.48 -4.24
N ALA A 375 -24.24 -2.66 -3.25
CA ALA A 375 -25.52 -2.73 -2.58
C ALA A 375 -26.69 -2.46 -3.53
N SER A 376 -26.53 -1.56 -4.50
CA SER A 376 -27.55 -1.27 -5.52
C SER A 376 -27.79 -2.42 -6.51
N ARG A 377 -26.82 -3.37 -6.65
CA ARG A 377 -26.86 -4.51 -7.56
C ARG A 377 -27.15 -5.84 -6.86
N GLN A 378 -26.84 -5.95 -5.56
CA GLN A 378 -26.91 -7.18 -4.78
C GLN A 378 -27.90 -7.03 -3.61
N GLY A 379 -29.14 -7.38 -3.83
CA GLY A 379 -30.23 -7.24 -2.85
C GLY A 379 -30.11 -8.15 -1.63
N SER A 380 -29.21 -9.15 -1.62
CA SER A 380 -28.96 -10.02 -0.46
C SER A 380 -28.09 -9.36 0.61
N ILE A 381 -27.42 -8.24 0.30
CA ILE A 381 -26.69 -7.45 1.28
C ILE A 381 -27.67 -6.94 2.34
N ALA A 382 -27.42 -7.28 3.61
CA ALA A 382 -28.34 -7.00 4.70
C ALA A 382 -28.26 -5.56 5.21
N ALA A 383 -27.09 -4.92 5.13
CA ALA A 383 -26.85 -3.56 5.62
C ALA A 383 -25.68 -2.91 4.88
N LEU A 384 -25.72 -1.58 4.71
CA LEU A 384 -24.68 -0.77 4.09
C LEU A 384 -24.09 0.20 5.13
N VAL A 385 -22.78 0.16 5.32
CA VAL A 385 -22.05 1.09 6.19
C VAL A 385 -21.11 1.94 5.33
N LEU A 386 -21.23 3.25 5.44
CA LEU A 386 -20.42 4.23 4.72
C LEU A 386 -19.55 5.00 5.73
N VAL A 387 -18.24 4.79 5.67
CA VAL A 387 -17.28 5.41 6.59
C VAL A 387 -16.44 6.42 5.80
N ALA A 388 -16.44 7.67 6.22
CA ALA A 388 -15.68 8.75 5.56
C ALA A 388 -15.88 8.75 4.03
N ALA A 389 -17.12 8.58 3.57
CA ALA A 389 -17.44 8.37 2.16
C ALA A 389 -17.88 9.67 1.47
N PRO A 390 -17.54 9.88 0.16
CA PRO A 390 -17.98 11.05 -0.60
C PRO A 390 -19.52 11.09 -0.76
N GLY A 391 -20.11 12.25 -0.49
CA GLY A 391 -21.55 12.52 -0.62
C GLY A 391 -21.92 13.33 -1.86
N THR A 392 -20.96 13.56 -2.76
CA THR A 392 -21.12 14.28 -4.04
C THR A 392 -20.69 13.39 -5.21
N THR A 393 -20.82 13.88 -6.44
CA THR A 393 -20.22 13.21 -7.59
C THR A 393 -18.69 13.13 -7.42
N GLY A 394 -18.06 12.11 -7.99
CA GLY A 394 -16.60 11.99 -7.94
C GLY A 394 -15.88 13.22 -8.48
N ALA A 395 -16.41 13.85 -9.53
CA ALA A 395 -15.85 15.08 -10.08
C ALA A 395 -15.95 16.27 -9.10
N ALA A 396 -17.10 16.43 -8.43
CA ALA A 396 -17.28 17.50 -7.43
C ALA A 396 -16.38 17.26 -6.21
N TYR A 397 -16.28 16.02 -5.74
CA TYR A 397 -15.37 15.64 -4.65
C TYR A 397 -13.91 15.98 -4.97
N MET A 398 -13.44 15.63 -6.18
CA MET A 398 -12.07 15.96 -6.60
C MET A 398 -11.81 17.45 -6.67
N LEU A 399 -12.80 18.23 -7.09
CA LEU A 399 -12.70 19.68 -7.12
C LEU A 399 -12.68 20.29 -5.71
N GLU A 400 -13.60 19.90 -4.82
CA GLU A 400 -13.63 20.33 -3.42
C GLU A 400 -12.27 20.05 -2.73
N ARG A 401 -11.69 18.87 -2.95
CA ARG A 401 -10.39 18.51 -2.40
C ARG A 401 -9.25 19.37 -2.97
N GLN A 402 -9.27 19.66 -4.27
CA GLN A 402 -8.27 20.52 -4.90
C GLN A 402 -8.38 21.96 -4.39
N GLU A 403 -9.59 22.49 -4.24
CA GLU A 403 -9.82 23.83 -3.71
C GLU A 403 -9.27 23.95 -2.28
N HIS A 404 -9.56 22.98 -1.42
CA HIS A 404 -9.03 22.93 -0.07
C HIS A 404 -7.49 22.92 -0.01
N LEU A 405 -6.85 22.06 -0.83
CA LEU A 405 -5.37 22.00 -0.90
C LEU A 405 -4.76 23.33 -1.37
N LEU A 406 -5.41 24.03 -2.32
CA LEU A 406 -4.94 25.32 -2.81
C LEU A 406 -5.13 26.44 -1.77
N ASP A 407 -6.15 26.35 -0.93
CA ASP A 407 -6.37 27.29 0.18
C ASP A 407 -5.24 27.18 1.23
N LEU A 408 -4.74 25.97 1.49
CA LEU A 408 -3.60 25.74 2.39
C LEU A 408 -2.27 26.26 1.83
N MET A 409 -2.12 26.32 0.50
CA MET A 409 -0.84 26.69 -0.15
C MET A 409 -0.56 28.21 -0.11
N ASN A 410 -1.51 29.05 0.28
CA ASN A 410 -1.39 30.51 0.34
C ASN A 410 -0.76 31.14 -0.93
N ILE A 411 -1.19 30.68 -2.11
CA ILE A 411 -0.73 31.15 -3.41
C ILE A 411 -1.54 32.38 -3.88
N PRO A 412 -1.00 33.19 -4.83
CA PRO A 412 -1.74 34.32 -5.41
C PRO A 412 -3.08 33.87 -6.00
N GLU A 413 -4.12 34.69 -5.83
CA GLU A 413 -5.48 34.37 -6.28
C GLU A 413 -5.57 34.08 -7.79
N ALA A 414 -4.73 34.74 -8.61
CA ALA A 414 -4.68 34.48 -10.04
C ALA A 414 -4.20 33.05 -10.35
N ASP A 415 -3.17 32.60 -9.63
CA ASP A 415 -2.62 31.24 -9.77
C ASP A 415 -3.60 30.19 -9.25
N ARG A 416 -4.27 30.50 -8.12
CA ARG A 416 -5.32 29.65 -7.56
C ARG A 416 -6.44 29.42 -8.59
N ARG A 417 -6.96 30.49 -9.20
CA ARG A 417 -8.00 30.39 -10.24
C ARG A 417 -7.52 29.58 -11.43
N ALA A 418 -6.32 29.85 -11.94
CA ALA A 418 -5.76 29.13 -13.08
C ALA A 418 -5.68 27.62 -12.82
N LYS A 419 -5.27 27.21 -11.59
CA LYS A 419 -5.20 25.80 -11.18
C LYS A 419 -6.59 25.17 -11.06
N ILE A 420 -7.57 25.87 -10.51
CA ILE A 420 -8.96 25.41 -10.43
C ILE A 420 -9.56 25.26 -11.84
N ASP A 421 -9.34 26.22 -12.74
CA ASP A 421 -9.84 26.14 -14.10
C ASP A 421 -9.18 25.01 -14.89
N LEU A 422 -7.88 24.76 -14.68
CA LEU A 422 -7.20 23.59 -15.25
C LEU A 422 -7.82 22.29 -14.72
N GLN A 423 -8.07 22.20 -13.43
CA GLN A 423 -8.70 21.03 -12.82
C GLN A 423 -10.11 20.80 -13.42
N LYS A 424 -10.93 21.82 -13.52
CA LYS A 424 -12.26 21.72 -14.14
C LYS A 424 -12.20 21.22 -15.58
N ARG A 425 -11.27 21.75 -16.38
CA ARG A 425 -11.06 21.27 -17.77
C ARG A 425 -10.62 19.82 -17.80
N LEU A 426 -9.70 19.42 -16.90
CA LEU A 426 -9.26 18.03 -16.80
C LEU A 426 -10.42 17.10 -16.47
N LEU A 427 -11.20 17.40 -15.43
CA LEU A 427 -12.34 16.60 -15.02
C LEU A 427 -13.39 16.49 -16.12
N GLN A 428 -13.67 17.58 -16.81
CA GLN A 428 -14.60 17.60 -17.94
C GLN A 428 -14.10 16.77 -19.11
N ALA A 429 -12.84 16.94 -19.50
CA ALA A 429 -12.22 16.18 -20.59
C ALA A 429 -12.24 14.67 -20.32
N VAL A 430 -11.91 14.25 -19.09
CA VAL A 430 -11.95 12.82 -18.69
C VAL A 430 -13.38 12.28 -18.71
N LEU A 431 -14.36 13.04 -18.22
CA LEU A 431 -15.77 12.63 -18.19
C LEU A 431 -16.36 12.47 -19.60
N THR A 432 -16.05 13.41 -20.49
CA THR A 432 -16.64 13.43 -21.85
C THR A 432 -15.81 12.67 -22.87
N GLY A 433 -14.52 12.46 -22.62
CA GLY A 433 -13.55 11.96 -23.58
C GLY A 433 -13.18 12.98 -24.66
N GLN A 434 -13.64 14.24 -24.54
CA GLN A 434 -13.34 15.34 -25.47
C GLN A 434 -12.20 16.20 -24.95
N ASP A 435 -11.46 16.83 -25.85
CA ASP A 435 -10.39 17.79 -25.54
C ASP A 435 -9.24 17.24 -24.65
N LEU A 436 -9.11 15.93 -24.54
CA LEU A 436 -8.03 15.28 -23.78
C LEU A 436 -6.64 15.65 -24.33
N ASP A 437 -6.51 15.82 -25.63
CA ASP A 437 -5.27 16.20 -26.32
C ASP A 437 -4.88 17.67 -26.11
N THR A 438 -5.79 18.51 -25.63
CA THR A 438 -5.49 19.90 -25.24
C THR A 438 -4.85 20.01 -23.86
N LEU A 439 -4.87 18.92 -23.08
CA LEU A 439 -4.29 18.88 -21.75
C LEU A 439 -2.78 18.57 -21.81
N PRO A 440 -2.00 19.04 -20.82
CA PRO A 440 -0.61 18.62 -20.66
C PRO A 440 -0.50 17.09 -20.69
N ALA A 441 0.47 16.58 -21.47
CA ALA A 441 0.60 15.14 -21.72
C ALA A 441 0.70 14.30 -20.45
N ASP A 442 1.36 14.82 -19.40
CA ASP A 442 1.53 14.12 -18.13
C ASP A 442 0.21 14.01 -17.36
N LEU A 443 -0.56 15.09 -17.30
CA LEU A 443 -1.89 15.08 -16.67
C LEU A 443 -2.84 14.15 -17.39
N ARG A 444 -2.80 14.16 -18.75
CA ARG A 444 -3.60 13.25 -19.56
C ARG A 444 -3.30 11.78 -19.25
N ARG A 445 -2.01 11.38 -19.23
CA ARG A 445 -1.63 9.99 -18.94
C ARG A 445 -2.07 9.52 -17.56
N GLN A 446 -2.06 10.42 -16.57
CA GLN A 446 -2.49 10.08 -15.20
C GLN A 446 -4.01 10.02 -15.07
N ALA A 447 -4.73 10.88 -15.77
CA ALA A 447 -6.16 11.06 -15.62
C ALA A 447 -6.99 10.19 -16.58
N ASP A 448 -6.46 9.82 -17.76
CA ASP A 448 -7.19 9.03 -18.74
C ASP A 448 -7.13 7.54 -18.42
N THR A 449 -7.70 7.17 -17.27
CA THR A 449 -7.84 5.78 -16.84
C THR A 449 -9.32 5.40 -16.69
N PRO A 450 -9.70 4.14 -17.00
CA PRO A 450 -11.07 3.67 -16.80
C PRO A 450 -11.57 3.84 -15.37
N TRP A 451 -10.69 3.58 -14.40
CA TRP A 451 -11.00 3.82 -12.98
C TRP A 451 -11.37 5.27 -12.72
N PHE A 452 -10.48 6.21 -13.09
CA PHE A 452 -10.69 7.62 -12.77
C PHE A 452 -11.95 8.17 -13.47
N ARG A 453 -12.16 7.83 -14.74
CA ARG A 453 -13.38 8.21 -15.47
C ARG A 453 -14.65 7.68 -14.78
N SER A 454 -14.65 6.41 -14.37
CA SER A 454 -15.80 5.81 -13.71
C SER A 454 -16.05 6.38 -12.30
N PHE A 455 -14.98 6.71 -11.57
CA PHE A 455 -15.08 7.38 -10.28
C PHE A 455 -15.62 8.81 -10.42
N LEU A 456 -15.10 9.60 -11.35
CA LEU A 456 -15.61 10.96 -11.63
C LEU A 456 -17.09 10.96 -11.98
N GLY A 457 -17.54 9.95 -12.74
CA GLY A 457 -18.94 9.78 -13.13
C GLY A 457 -19.83 9.16 -12.03
N PHE A 458 -19.27 8.71 -10.92
CA PHE A 458 -20.08 8.20 -9.81
C PHE A 458 -20.93 9.33 -9.21
N ASP A 459 -22.20 9.02 -8.93
CA ASP A 459 -23.17 9.95 -8.37
C ASP A 459 -23.98 9.22 -7.28
N PRO A 460 -23.79 9.55 -5.99
CA PRO A 460 -24.55 8.94 -4.91
C PRO A 460 -26.05 9.23 -5.01
N ALA A 461 -26.44 10.38 -5.60
CA ALA A 461 -27.84 10.70 -5.79
C ALA A 461 -28.55 9.81 -6.84
N LYS A 462 -27.78 9.16 -7.72
CA LYS A 462 -28.29 8.17 -8.68
C LYS A 462 -28.15 6.73 -8.18
N THR A 463 -27.23 6.49 -7.23
CA THR A 463 -26.89 5.14 -6.77
C THR A 463 -27.66 4.75 -5.53
N LEU A 464 -27.65 5.58 -4.47
CA LEU A 464 -28.32 5.28 -3.20
C LEU A 464 -29.83 5.08 -3.32
N PRO A 465 -30.57 5.77 -4.21
CA PRO A 465 -32.01 5.47 -4.41
C PRO A 465 -32.30 4.04 -4.86
N LYS A 466 -31.31 3.30 -5.36
CA LYS A 466 -31.42 1.89 -5.77
C LYS A 466 -31.04 0.92 -4.66
N CYS A 467 -30.60 1.41 -3.51
CA CYS A 467 -30.22 0.60 -2.35
C CYS A 467 -31.43 0.45 -1.42
N ASP A 468 -31.88 -0.80 -1.21
CA ASP A 468 -32.99 -1.11 -0.29
C ASP A 468 -32.51 -1.35 1.15
N GLN A 469 -31.22 -1.37 1.39
CA GLN A 469 -30.60 -1.69 2.69
C GLN A 469 -30.76 -0.55 3.69
N PRO A 470 -30.85 -0.85 5.01
CA PRO A 470 -30.55 0.14 6.05
C PRO A 470 -29.13 0.68 5.87
N ILE A 471 -28.93 1.99 6.16
CA ILE A 471 -27.66 2.67 5.94
C ILE A 471 -27.17 3.29 7.23
N LEU A 472 -25.90 3.02 7.58
CA LEU A 472 -25.14 3.76 8.58
C LEU A 472 -24.10 4.63 7.88
N ILE A 473 -24.01 5.90 8.29
CA ILE A 473 -22.97 6.84 7.84
C ILE A 473 -22.12 7.22 9.06
N VAL A 474 -20.80 6.98 8.98
CA VAL A 474 -19.83 7.32 10.05
C VAL A 474 -18.83 8.29 9.49
N GLN A 475 -18.63 9.42 10.19
CA GLN A 475 -17.79 10.50 9.70
C GLN A 475 -16.93 11.11 10.80
N GLY A 476 -15.64 11.31 10.53
CA GLY A 476 -14.77 12.12 11.35
C GLY A 476 -15.15 13.61 11.26
N GLY A 477 -15.26 14.29 12.41
CA GLY A 477 -15.71 15.68 12.47
C GLY A 477 -14.69 16.70 11.97
N ILE A 478 -13.42 16.30 11.91
CA ILE A 478 -12.31 17.10 11.37
C ILE A 478 -11.65 16.47 10.15
N ASP A 479 -12.32 15.50 9.50
CA ASP A 479 -11.85 14.91 8.27
C ASP A 479 -11.71 15.98 7.17
N ARG A 480 -10.49 16.15 6.63
CA ARG A 480 -10.17 17.12 5.58
C ARG A 480 -9.98 16.47 4.21
N GLU A 481 -9.91 15.15 4.15
CA GLU A 481 -9.92 14.43 2.86
C GLU A 481 -11.34 14.27 2.33
N VAL A 482 -12.27 13.85 3.20
CA VAL A 482 -13.70 13.80 2.92
C VAL A 482 -14.41 14.68 3.92
N ALA A 483 -14.61 15.94 3.55
CA ALA A 483 -15.15 16.96 4.45
C ALA A 483 -16.46 16.48 5.12
N PRO A 484 -16.69 16.81 6.43
CA PRO A 484 -17.83 16.32 7.22
C PRO A 484 -19.20 16.62 6.61
N ALA A 485 -19.31 17.62 5.75
CA ALA A 485 -20.52 17.94 4.99
C ALA A 485 -20.97 16.80 4.06
N ASN A 486 -20.04 15.88 3.66
CA ASN A 486 -20.39 14.73 2.84
C ASN A 486 -21.35 13.78 3.57
N ALA A 487 -21.20 13.62 4.89
CA ALA A 487 -22.14 12.83 5.68
C ALA A 487 -23.57 13.40 5.67
N ASP A 488 -23.71 14.74 5.71
CA ASP A 488 -25.03 15.38 5.63
C ASP A 488 -25.66 15.21 4.24
N ARG A 489 -24.85 15.30 3.18
CA ARG A 489 -25.30 15.05 1.81
C ARG A 489 -25.76 13.62 1.62
N LEU A 490 -24.98 12.64 2.11
CA LEU A 490 -25.35 11.23 2.08
C LEU A 490 -26.63 10.95 2.87
N ASP A 491 -26.78 11.55 4.04
CA ASP A 491 -28.01 11.42 4.86
C ASP A 491 -29.24 11.95 4.11
N ALA A 492 -29.12 13.15 3.54
CA ALA A 492 -30.21 13.74 2.76
C ALA A 492 -30.63 12.86 1.57
N ILE A 493 -29.64 12.36 0.81
CA ILE A 493 -29.87 11.45 -0.33
C ILE A 493 -30.50 10.13 0.14
N ALA A 494 -29.95 9.54 1.21
CA ALA A 494 -30.41 8.27 1.73
C ALA A 494 -31.85 8.33 2.27
N ARG A 495 -32.24 9.42 2.93
CA ARG A 495 -33.61 9.65 3.43
C ARG A 495 -34.61 9.96 2.32
N ALA A 496 -34.16 10.56 1.22
CA ALA A 496 -35.02 10.88 0.07
C ALA A 496 -35.36 9.66 -0.81
N ARG A 497 -34.89 8.44 -0.48
CA ARG A 497 -35.15 7.22 -1.24
C ARG A 497 -36.66 6.93 -1.33
N LYS A 498 -37.15 6.78 -2.58
CA LYS A 498 -38.52 6.34 -2.87
C LYS A 498 -38.48 4.80 -2.99
N GLY A 499 -38.99 4.11 -2.04
CA GLY A 499 -38.99 2.64 -2.11
C GLY A 499 -39.54 2.09 -0.81
N ARG A 500 -38.88 1.22 -0.13
CA ARG A 500 -39.31 0.74 1.20
C ARG A 500 -39.27 1.89 2.20
N THR A 501 -40.37 2.60 2.34
CA THR A 501 -40.59 3.61 3.40
C THR A 501 -40.29 2.96 4.74
N GLY A 502 -39.27 3.44 5.46
CA GLY A 502 -38.93 2.98 6.79
C GLY A 502 -37.60 2.26 6.97
N GLN A 503 -36.79 2.08 5.93
CA GLN A 503 -35.42 1.57 6.16
C GLN A 503 -34.59 2.62 6.91
N PRO A 504 -34.04 2.29 8.08
CA PRO A 504 -33.37 3.25 8.93
C PRO A 504 -32.09 3.81 8.27
N VAL A 505 -31.92 5.13 8.38
CA VAL A 505 -30.68 5.82 8.08
C VAL A 505 -30.17 6.43 9.38
N ARG A 506 -28.95 6.11 9.77
CA ARG A 506 -28.30 6.66 10.95
C ARG A 506 -26.99 7.34 10.55
N VAL A 507 -26.76 8.54 11.11
CA VAL A 507 -25.49 9.24 10.97
C VAL A 507 -24.81 9.31 12.32
N VAL A 508 -23.52 9.03 12.35
CA VAL A 508 -22.66 9.16 13.51
C VAL A 508 -21.47 10.05 13.12
N LYS A 509 -21.40 11.24 13.71
CA LYS A 509 -20.25 12.13 13.55
C LYS A 509 -19.41 12.08 14.82
N LEU A 510 -18.11 11.87 14.65
CA LEU A 510 -17.14 11.77 15.73
C LEU A 510 -16.24 13.00 15.71
N PRO A 511 -16.48 14.01 16.58
CA PRO A 511 -16.00 15.37 16.39
C PRO A 511 -14.48 15.55 16.27
N ALA A 512 -13.70 14.72 16.98
CA ALA A 512 -12.25 14.86 17.09
C ALA A 512 -11.46 13.97 16.10
N LEU A 513 -12.13 13.24 15.20
CA LEU A 513 -11.47 12.28 14.32
C LEU A 513 -11.21 12.85 12.93
N ASN A 514 -10.01 12.57 12.42
CA ASN A 514 -9.60 12.83 11.04
C ASN A 514 -10.06 11.71 10.09
N HIS A 515 -9.57 11.74 8.83
CA HIS A 515 -9.88 10.71 7.83
C HIS A 515 -9.39 9.32 8.25
N LEU A 516 -8.24 9.20 8.92
CA LEU A 516 -7.68 7.94 9.40
C LEU A 516 -8.43 7.36 10.61
N LEU A 517 -9.53 7.98 11.02
CA LEU A 517 -10.34 7.59 12.19
C LEU A 517 -9.60 7.64 13.52
N VAL A 518 -8.59 8.49 13.61
CA VAL A 518 -7.82 8.74 14.85
C VAL A 518 -8.02 10.18 15.32
N PRO A 519 -7.89 10.44 16.63
CA PRO A 519 -7.91 11.80 17.15
C PRO A 519 -6.73 12.61 16.58
N ALA A 520 -7.01 13.83 16.15
CA ALA A 520 -6.02 14.70 15.51
C ALA A 520 -6.30 16.17 15.84
N PRO A 521 -5.29 17.07 15.76
CA PRO A 521 -5.45 18.49 16.02
C PRO A 521 -6.26 19.24 14.95
N THR A 522 -5.97 19.01 13.66
CA THR A 522 -6.51 19.78 12.54
C THR A 522 -7.29 18.91 11.55
N GLY A 523 -6.91 17.64 11.42
CA GLY A 523 -7.42 16.72 10.42
C GLY A 523 -6.73 16.82 9.06
N GLU A 524 -5.73 17.70 8.91
CA GLU A 524 -4.97 17.88 7.68
C GLU A 524 -4.01 16.71 7.40
N MET A 525 -3.73 16.48 6.13
CA MET A 525 -2.90 15.34 5.71
C MET A 525 -1.42 15.48 6.12
N ASP A 526 -0.93 16.71 6.29
CA ASP A 526 0.46 16.97 6.68
C ASP A 526 0.76 16.55 8.14
N GLU A 527 -0.26 16.40 8.99
CA GLU A 527 -0.10 15.92 10.37
C GLU A 527 0.00 14.38 10.47
N TYR A 528 -0.28 13.64 9.40
CA TYR A 528 -0.37 12.16 9.46
C TYR A 528 0.94 11.49 9.88
N ASP A 529 2.08 12.03 9.49
CA ASP A 529 3.40 11.53 9.90
C ASP A 529 3.70 11.80 11.39
N HIS A 530 2.99 12.75 12.01
CA HIS A 530 3.21 13.22 13.38
C HIS A 530 2.09 12.85 14.36
N LEU A 531 1.14 12.02 13.94
CA LEU A 531 0.05 11.57 14.81
C LEU A 531 0.57 10.85 16.04
N THR A 532 0.08 11.26 17.21
CA THR A 532 0.44 10.68 18.51
C THR A 532 -0.14 9.28 18.73
N SER A 533 -1.23 8.93 18.04
CA SER A 533 -1.88 7.63 18.08
C SER A 533 -1.88 6.99 16.70
N ARG A 534 -1.55 5.72 16.65
CA ARG A 534 -1.70 4.84 15.47
C ARG A 534 -2.85 3.84 15.63
N THR A 535 -3.72 4.11 16.61
CA THR A 535 -4.89 3.28 16.91
C THR A 535 -6.16 4.04 16.55
N ILE A 536 -7.02 3.43 15.75
CA ILE A 536 -8.34 4.02 15.42
C ILE A 536 -9.14 4.20 16.70
N ALA A 537 -9.93 5.25 16.75
CA ALA A 537 -10.76 5.54 17.92
C ALA A 537 -11.77 4.41 18.16
N PRO A 538 -11.84 3.86 19.38
CA PRO A 538 -12.72 2.73 19.68
C PRO A 538 -14.21 3.05 19.45
N GLU A 539 -14.59 4.32 19.50
CA GLU A 539 -15.94 4.80 19.24
C GLU A 539 -16.41 4.50 17.80
N VAL A 540 -15.48 4.40 16.85
CA VAL A 540 -15.79 4.03 15.46
C VAL A 540 -16.33 2.61 15.39
N ALA A 541 -15.58 1.66 15.93
CA ALA A 541 -15.97 0.25 15.96
C ALA A 541 -17.24 0.05 16.80
N ALA A 542 -17.34 0.71 17.97
CA ALA A 542 -18.49 0.65 18.86
C ALA A 542 -19.78 1.17 18.18
N ALA A 543 -19.70 2.26 17.41
CA ALA A 543 -20.85 2.80 16.69
C ALA A 543 -21.34 1.84 15.59
N ILE A 544 -20.40 1.24 14.84
CA ILE A 544 -20.69 0.25 13.80
C ILE A 544 -21.29 -1.02 14.41
N GLU A 545 -20.66 -1.56 15.45
CA GLU A 545 -21.11 -2.73 16.19
C GLU A 545 -22.54 -2.57 16.71
N ALA A 546 -22.78 -1.50 17.47
CA ALA A 546 -24.09 -1.24 18.08
C ALA A 546 -25.19 -1.17 17.01
N TRP A 547 -24.92 -0.45 15.91
CA TRP A 547 -25.89 -0.31 14.84
C TRP A 547 -26.13 -1.62 14.07
N LEU A 548 -25.09 -2.39 13.78
CA LEU A 548 -25.21 -3.67 13.10
C LEU A 548 -25.94 -4.70 13.97
N LYS A 549 -25.69 -4.74 15.27
CA LYS A 549 -26.42 -5.61 16.21
C LYS A 549 -27.90 -5.25 16.27
N ASP A 550 -28.24 -3.98 16.28
CA ASP A 550 -29.63 -3.50 16.26
C ASP A 550 -30.31 -3.84 14.92
N THR A 551 -29.61 -3.58 13.80
CA THR A 551 -30.14 -3.73 12.43
C THR A 551 -30.21 -5.19 11.97
N MET A 552 -29.19 -5.98 12.28
CA MET A 552 -29.06 -7.40 11.91
C MET A 552 -29.29 -8.35 13.10
N GLY A 553 -29.70 -7.81 14.25
CA GLY A 553 -29.85 -8.52 15.50
C GLY A 553 -30.80 -9.69 15.45
N ALA A 554 -30.75 -10.52 16.48
CA ALA A 554 -31.44 -11.79 16.59
C ALA A 554 -32.92 -11.67 16.23
N ARG A 555 -33.30 -12.15 15.04
CA ARG A 555 -34.65 -12.59 14.75
C ARG A 555 -34.78 -14.04 15.11
#